data_fa018413b6726d4524c65d967970d9b9
#
_entry.id   fa018413b6726d4524c65d967970d9b9
#
_cell.length_a   1.000
_cell.length_b   1.000
_cell.length_c   1.000
_cell.angle_alpha   90.00
_cell.angle_beta   90.00
_cell.angle_gamma   90.00
#
_symmetry.space_group_name_H-M   'P 1'
#
loop_
_entity.id
_entity.type
_entity.pdbx_description
1 polymer ?
#
loop_
_entity_poly.entity_id
_entity_poly.type
_entity_poly.pdbx_seq_one_letter_code
_entity_poly.pdbx_strand_id
1 'polypeptide(L)'
;SLTSLAVLGGAVGVGLGFGLQKIASNFISGVILLLEGQATVGDYVELDGGEAGTIVKTTARAMILETYDGRWIVVPNEDFITTRVVNYSDQGSANRYEAPFSVEYDTDINLVPDIVEAAVSKHPEVLQKPYPPDCELRGFGEVALSFLSNSGLMELMMVNTNTPLMSCFWFGMR
;
A
#
# COMPACT_ATOMS: atom_id res chain seq x y z
N SER A 1 -20.90 -55.57 6.14
CA SER A 1 -19.54 -56.05 6.33
C SER A 1 -18.63 -54.89 6.76
N LEU A 2 -17.52 -55.15 7.43
CA LEU A 2 -16.50 -54.15 7.82
C LEU A 2 -15.99 -53.36 6.62
N THR A 3 -15.89 -54.01 5.47
CA THR A 3 -15.48 -53.38 4.20
C THR A 3 -16.48 -52.29 3.72
N SER A 4 -17.77 -52.57 3.80
CA SER A 4 -18.79 -51.56 3.41
C SER A 4 -18.80 -50.38 4.35
N LEU A 5 -18.52 -50.58 5.63
CA LEU A 5 -18.42 -49.51 6.61
C LEU A 5 -17.16 -48.64 6.36
N ALA A 6 -16.03 -49.27 6.02
CA ALA A 6 -14.82 -48.58 5.66
C ALA A 6 -14.94 -47.73 4.41
N VAL A 7 -15.61 -48.25 3.35
CA VAL A 7 -15.88 -47.52 2.12
C VAL A 7 -16.80 -46.34 2.39
N LEU A 8 -17.87 -46.53 3.17
CA LEU A 8 -18.77 -45.45 3.52
C LEU A 8 -18.10 -44.37 4.34
N GLY A 9 -17.30 -44.78 5.35
CA GLY A 9 -16.50 -43.87 6.20
C GLY A 9 -15.48 -43.06 5.38
N GLY A 10 -14.82 -43.72 4.42
CA GLY A 10 -13.93 -43.07 3.49
C GLY A 10 -14.61 -42.04 2.61
N ALA A 11 -15.77 -42.38 2.04
CA ALA A 11 -16.53 -41.44 1.22
C ALA A 11 -17.03 -40.21 2.01
N VAL A 12 -17.51 -40.43 3.25
CA VAL A 12 -17.95 -39.36 4.14
C VAL A 12 -16.73 -38.51 4.53
N GLY A 13 -15.56 -39.12 4.84
CA GLY A 13 -14.33 -38.41 5.19
C GLY A 13 -13.84 -37.50 4.06
N VAL A 14 -13.84 -37.98 2.83
CA VAL A 14 -13.50 -37.19 1.64
C VAL A 14 -14.48 -36.03 1.45
N GLY A 15 -15.80 -36.29 1.56
CA GLY A 15 -16.81 -35.24 1.46
C GLY A 15 -16.68 -34.15 2.52
N LEU A 16 -16.41 -34.51 3.78
CA LEU A 16 -16.13 -33.56 4.85
C LEU A 16 -14.84 -32.78 4.61
N GLY A 17 -13.79 -33.47 4.09
CA GLY A 17 -12.51 -32.84 3.73
C GLY A 17 -12.70 -31.74 2.70
N PHE A 18 -13.44 -31.97 1.64
CA PHE A 18 -13.78 -30.95 0.65
C PHE A 18 -14.64 -29.81 1.24
N GLY A 19 -15.61 -30.15 2.10
CA GLY A 19 -16.43 -29.15 2.78
C GLY A 19 -15.67 -28.21 3.72
N LEU A 20 -14.59 -28.71 4.33
CA LEU A 20 -13.75 -27.93 5.27
C LEU A 20 -12.51 -27.32 4.62
N GLN A 21 -12.23 -27.62 3.34
CA GLN A 21 -11.00 -27.21 2.65
C GLN A 21 -10.74 -25.71 2.77
N LYS A 22 -11.72 -24.86 2.52
CA LYS A 22 -11.58 -23.40 2.58
C LYS A 22 -11.26 -22.88 3.98
N ILE A 23 -11.84 -23.51 5.00
CA ILE A 23 -11.59 -23.16 6.41
C ILE A 23 -10.15 -23.54 6.79
N ALA A 24 -9.74 -24.74 6.43
CA ALA A 24 -8.37 -25.22 6.70
C ALA A 24 -7.32 -24.37 5.96
N SER A 25 -7.57 -24.05 4.69
CA SER A 25 -6.68 -23.20 3.89
C SER A 25 -6.48 -21.83 4.55
N ASN A 26 -7.55 -21.15 4.92
CA ASN A 26 -7.44 -19.84 5.57
C ASN A 26 -6.75 -19.88 6.93
N PHE A 27 -6.96 -20.94 7.70
CA PHE A 27 -6.28 -21.11 8.98
C PHE A 27 -4.77 -21.36 8.80
N ILE A 28 -4.40 -22.25 7.88
CA ILE A 28 -2.98 -22.54 7.56
C ILE A 28 -2.30 -21.28 7.01
N SER A 29 -2.95 -20.57 6.10
CA SER A 29 -2.46 -19.29 5.57
C SER A 29 -2.24 -18.26 6.68
N GLY A 30 -3.16 -18.17 7.65
CA GLY A 30 -2.99 -17.28 8.79
C GLY A 30 -1.76 -17.62 9.65
N VAL A 31 -1.49 -18.91 9.85
CA VAL A 31 -0.27 -19.35 10.58
C VAL A 31 0.99 -19.00 9.81
N ILE A 32 1.01 -19.21 8.48
CA ILE A 32 2.15 -18.86 7.62
C ILE A 32 2.43 -17.36 7.68
N LEU A 33 1.42 -16.53 7.51
CA LEU A 33 1.54 -15.05 7.55
C LEU A 33 2.11 -14.56 8.89
N LEU A 34 1.70 -15.18 10.01
CA LEU A 34 2.23 -14.85 11.33
C LEU A 34 3.70 -15.28 11.50
N LEU A 35 4.10 -16.39 10.89
CA LEU A 35 5.47 -16.90 11.01
C LEU A 35 6.43 -16.13 10.10
N GLU A 36 5.98 -15.74 8.92
CA GLU A 36 6.81 -15.03 7.94
C GLU A 36 6.88 -13.52 8.20
N GLY A 37 5.87 -12.96 8.88
CA GLY A 37 5.83 -11.54 9.21
C GLY A 37 5.71 -10.60 7.99
N GLN A 38 5.24 -11.10 6.86
CA GLN A 38 5.12 -10.32 5.60
C GLN A 38 4.08 -9.21 5.67
N ALA A 39 3.10 -9.33 6.56
CA ALA A 39 2.06 -8.33 6.77
C ALA A 39 1.68 -8.31 8.27
N THR A 40 1.88 -7.18 8.91
CA THR A 40 1.64 -6.99 10.34
C THR A 40 0.59 -5.91 10.61
N VAL A 41 0.04 -5.91 11.82
CA VAL A 41 -0.89 -4.85 12.23
C VAL A 41 -0.16 -3.51 12.21
N GLY A 42 -0.72 -2.53 11.51
CA GLY A 42 -0.13 -1.23 11.27
C GLY A 42 0.40 -1.03 9.85
N ASP A 43 0.64 -2.10 9.09
CA ASP A 43 1.10 -1.99 7.71
C ASP A 43 -0.01 -1.45 6.79
N TYR A 44 0.38 -0.58 5.85
CA TYR A 44 -0.47 -0.14 4.76
C TYR A 44 -0.23 -1.01 3.54
N VAL A 45 -1.27 -1.71 3.11
CA VAL A 45 -1.19 -2.69 2.03
C VAL A 45 -2.21 -2.40 0.93
N GLU A 46 -1.85 -2.76 -0.29
CA GLU A 46 -2.72 -2.72 -1.46
C GLU A 46 -2.85 -4.14 -2.03
N LEU A 47 -4.10 -4.55 -2.25
CA LEU A 47 -4.45 -5.84 -2.82
C LEU A 47 -4.52 -5.78 -4.35
N ASP A 48 -4.44 -6.92 -5.00
CA ASP A 48 -4.47 -7.05 -6.47
C ASP A 48 -5.75 -6.46 -7.11
N GLY A 49 -6.84 -6.33 -6.35
CA GLY A 49 -8.07 -5.64 -6.75
C GLY A 49 -8.04 -4.12 -6.70
N GLY A 50 -6.91 -3.50 -6.28
CA GLY A 50 -6.77 -2.06 -6.09
C GLY A 50 -7.36 -1.53 -4.77
N GLU A 51 -7.86 -2.41 -3.92
CA GLU A 51 -8.30 -2.05 -2.57
C GLU A 51 -7.06 -1.88 -1.67
N ALA A 52 -6.97 -0.74 -0.98
CA ALA A 52 -5.85 -0.43 -0.12
C ALA A 52 -6.32 0.02 1.27
N GLY A 53 -5.54 -0.29 2.28
CA GLY A 53 -5.85 0.09 3.65
C GLY A 53 -4.80 -0.36 4.66
N THR A 54 -4.95 0.10 5.88
CA THR A 54 -4.08 -0.30 6.99
C THR A 54 -4.61 -1.56 7.65
N ILE A 55 -3.74 -2.50 7.93
CA ILE A 55 -4.08 -3.70 8.69
C ILE A 55 -4.34 -3.30 10.15
N VAL A 56 -5.60 -3.32 10.56
CA VAL A 56 -5.99 -3.00 11.94
C VAL A 56 -6.08 -4.23 12.82
N LYS A 57 -6.30 -5.39 12.23
CA LYS A 57 -6.45 -6.64 12.99
C LYS A 57 -6.16 -7.87 12.12
N THR A 58 -5.44 -8.82 12.70
CA THR A 58 -5.25 -10.18 12.15
C THR A 58 -6.05 -11.17 12.97
N THR A 59 -6.77 -12.07 12.30
CA THR A 59 -7.54 -13.16 12.91
C THR A 59 -7.09 -14.50 12.33
N ALA A 60 -7.57 -15.60 12.93
CA ALA A 60 -7.20 -16.95 12.49
C ALA A 60 -7.57 -17.24 11.01
N ARG A 61 -8.53 -16.51 10.43
CA ARG A 61 -9.04 -16.78 9.06
C ARG A 61 -8.96 -15.61 8.11
N ALA A 62 -8.74 -14.38 8.62
CA ALA A 62 -8.82 -13.16 7.82
C ALA A 62 -7.99 -12.04 8.44
N MET A 63 -7.53 -11.12 7.61
CA MET A 63 -7.02 -9.82 8.00
C MET A 63 -8.10 -8.76 7.79
N ILE A 64 -8.12 -7.75 8.65
CA ILE A 64 -9.07 -6.63 8.57
C ILE A 64 -8.27 -5.39 8.24
N LEU A 65 -8.60 -4.78 7.09
CA LEU A 65 -8.03 -3.54 6.63
C LEU A 65 -9.01 -2.39 6.90
N GLU A 66 -8.49 -1.26 7.32
CA GLU A 66 -9.22 0.00 7.39
C GLU A 66 -8.75 0.91 6.25
N THR A 67 -9.69 1.27 5.38
CA THR A 67 -9.43 2.17 4.26
C THR A 67 -9.41 3.62 4.74
N TYR A 68 -8.86 4.52 3.90
CA TYR A 68 -8.79 5.94 4.20
C TYR A 68 -10.17 6.59 4.47
N ASP A 69 -11.22 6.10 3.83
CA ASP A 69 -12.61 6.57 4.02
C ASP A 69 -13.32 5.88 5.21
N GLY A 70 -12.59 5.13 6.03
CA GLY A 70 -13.08 4.51 7.26
C GLY A 70 -13.85 3.21 7.04
N ARG A 71 -13.82 2.62 5.84
CA ARG A 71 -14.43 1.30 5.60
C ARG A 71 -13.51 0.19 6.11
N TRP A 72 -14.11 -0.87 6.60
CA TRP A 72 -13.41 -2.07 7.00
C TRP A 72 -13.57 -3.15 5.94
N ILE A 73 -12.45 -3.64 5.42
CA ILE A 73 -12.40 -4.72 4.44
C ILE A 73 -11.89 -5.96 5.15
N VAL A 74 -12.67 -7.04 5.06
CA VAL A 74 -12.28 -8.35 5.62
C VAL A 74 -11.72 -9.21 4.50
N VAL A 75 -10.42 -9.45 4.52
CA VAL A 75 -9.69 -10.19 3.50
C VAL A 75 -9.32 -11.57 4.05
N PRO A 76 -9.74 -12.67 3.41
CA PRO A 76 -9.33 -14.02 3.80
C PRO A 76 -7.80 -14.15 3.81
N ASN A 77 -7.24 -14.87 4.78
CA ASN A 77 -5.78 -15.07 4.86
C ASN A 77 -5.21 -15.79 3.62
N GLU A 78 -6.01 -16.66 3.01
CA GLU A 78 -5.64 -17.36 1.78
C GLU A 78 -5.36 -16.38 0.63
N ASP A 79 -6.13 -15.30 0.52
CA ASP A 79 -5.96 -14.29 -0.54
C ASP A 79 -4.61 -13.56 -0.39
N PHE A 80 -4.16 -13.29 0.83
CA PHE A 80 -2.83 -12.70 1.09
C PHE A 80 -1.66 -13.59 0.62
N ILE A 81 -1.83 -14.90 0.62
CA ILE A 81 -0.78 -15.85 0.17
C ILE A 81 -0.88 -16.13 -1.34
N THR A 82 -2.09 -16.17 -1.89
CA THR A 82 -2.32 -16.59 -3.27
C THR A 82 -2.35 -15.46 -4.27
N THR A 83 -2.56 -14.22 -3.82
CA THR A 83 -2.57 -13.03 -4.68
C THR A 83 -1.37 -12.14 -4.41
N ARG A 84 -1.12 -11.20 -5.33
CA ARG A 84 -0.10 -10.18 -5.12
C ARG A 84 -0.60 -9.14 -4.12
N VAL A 85 0.19 -8.90 -3.08
CA VAL A 85 -0.03 -7.84 -2.11
C VAL A 85 1.17 -6.92 -2.14
N VAL A 86 0.92 -5.61 -2.26
CA VAL A 86 1.96 -4.59 -2.14
C VAL A 86 1.93 -4.05 -0.73
N ASN A 87 3.02 -4.22 0.02
CA ASN A 87 3.18 -3.64 1.35
C ASN A 87 4.03 -2.36 1.23
N TYR A 88 3.44 -1.23 1.58
CA TYR A 88 4.10 0.08 1.52
C TYR A 88 4.85 0.42 2.82
N SER A 89 4.62 -0.33 3.90
CA SER A 89 5.11 -0.01 5.24
C SER A 89 6.13 -1.01 5.78
N ASP A 90 6.48 -2.06 5.00
CA ASP A 90 7.35 -3.12 5.49
C ASP A 90 8.73 -2.60 5.87
N GLN A 91 9.10 -2.80 7.15
CA GLN A 91 10.41 -2.53 7.74
C GLN A 91 10.96 -1.12 7.52
N GLY A 92 10.08 -0.12 7.42
CA GLY A 92 10.48 1.27 7.21
C GLY A 92 11.01 1.54 5.80
N SER A 93 10.44 0.87 4.80
CA SER A 93 10.79 1.09 3.40
C SER A 93 10.50 2.52 2.97
N ALA A 94 11.41 3.12 2.23
CA ALA A 94 11.21 4.41 1.61
C ALA A 94 10.36 4.26 0.35
N ASN A 95 9.23 4.94 0.29
CA ASN A 95 8.38 4.96 -0.89
C ASN A 95 8.62 6.23 -1.69
N ARG A 96 8.59 6.12 -3.02
CA ARG A 96 8.69 7.26 -3.93
C ARG A 96 7.30 7.73 -4.32
N TYR A 97 7.01 8.99 -4.03
CA TYR A 97 5.75 9.64 -4.38
C TYR A 97 5.95 10.64 -5.51
N GLU A 98 4.98 10.69 -6.39
CA GLU A 98 4.95 11.60 -7.52
C GLU A 98 3.87 12.66 -7.29
N ALA A 99 4.24 13.93 -7.41
CA ALA A 99 3.33 15.06 -7.30
C ALA A 99 3.31 15.84 -8.63
N PRO A 100 2.31 15.65 -9.47
CA PRO A 100 2.17 16.42 -10.69
C PRO A 100 1.70 17.84 -10.37
N PHE A 101 2.30 18.83 -11.03
CA PHE A 101 1.88 20.24 -10.97
C PHE A 101 2.09 20.92 -12.32
N SER A 102 1.52 22.08 -12.51
CA SER A 102 1.63 22.85 -13.75
C SER A 102 2.01 24.28 -13.47
N VAL A 103 2.80 24.87 -14.36
CA VAL A 103 3.20 26.27 -14.33
C VAL A 103 2.81 26.97 -15.63
N GLU A 104 2.65 28.28 -15.59
CA GLU A 104 2.34 29.10 -16.78
C GLU A 104 3.51 29.11 -17.77
N TYR A 105 3.21 29.37 -19.05
CA TYR A 105 4.20 29.35 -20.13
C TYR A 105 5.24 30.47 -20.07
N ASP A 106 4.95 31.55 -19.37
CA ASP A 106 5.87 32.68 -19.15
C ASP A 106 6.87 32.42 -17.99
N THR A 107 6.71 31.28 -17.27
CA THR A 107 7.62 30.86 -16.20
C THR A 107 8.95 30.39 -16.79
N ASP A 108 10.08 30.81 -16.18
CA ASP A 108 11.39 30.27 -16.56
C ASP A 108 11.52 28.81 -16.12
N ILE A 109 11.40 27.92 -17.10
CA ILE A 109 11.42 26.46 -16.89
C ILE A 109 12.75 25.95 -16.29
N ASN A 110 13.84 26.69 -16.45
CA ASN A 110 15.13 26.26 -15.91
C ASN A 110 15.24 26.51 -14.41
N LEU A 111 14.45 27.43 -13.86
CA LEU A 111 14.42 27.73 -12.43
C LEU A 111 13.44 26.84 -11.64
N VAL A 112 12.44 26.29 -12.32
CA VAL A 112 11.39 25.49 -11.64
C VAL A 112 11.96 24.28 -10.90
N PRO A 113 12.82 23.43 -11.51
CA PRO A 113 13.39 22.28 -10.82
C PRO A 113 14.14 22.68 -9.55
N ASP A 114 15.04 23.66 -9.64
CA ASP A 114 15.87 24.11 -8.51
C ASP A 114 15.01 24.60 -7.33
N ILE A 115 13.96 25.36 -7.62
CA ILE A 115 13.05 25.89 -6.60
C ILE A 115 12.28 24.76 -5.92
N VAL A 116 11.73 23.84 -6.71
CA VAL A 116 10.91 22.73 -6.23
C VAL A 116 11.75 21.75 -5.41
N GLU A 117 12.92 21.35 -5.93
CA GLU A 117 13.84 20.45 -5.25
C GLU A 117 14.34 21.06 -3.91
N ALA A 118 14.67 22.34 -3.92
CA ALA A 118 15.07 23.05 -2.70
C ALA A 118 13.91 23.16 -1.69
N ALA A 119 12.68 23.33 -2.15
CA ALA A 119 11.50 23.38 -1.28
C ALA A 119 11.18 22.03 -0.66
N VAL A 120 11.15 20.98 -1.50
CA VAL A 120 10.86 19.60 -1.08
C VAL A 120 11.93 19.06 -0.13
N SER A 121 13.21 19.35 -0.42
CA SER A 121 14.34 18.91 0.40
C SER A 121 14.36 19.51 1.82
N LYS A 122 13.63 20.59 2.07
CA LYS A 122 13.49 21.18 3.42
C LYS A 122 12.56 20.41 4.33
N HIS A 123 11.70 19.53 3.76
CA HIS A 123 10.78 18.77 4.58
C HIS A 123 11.52 17.65 5.34
N PRO A 124 11.32 17.52 6.66
CA PRO A 124 12.12 16.60 7.49
C PRO A 124 11.92 15.13 7.15
N GLU A 125 10.79 14.77 6.58
CA GLU A 125 10.44 13.38 6.21
C GLU A 125 10.93 12.99 4.82
N VAL A 126 11.44 13.95 4.03
CA VAL A 126 11.95 13.68 2.69
C VAL A 126 13.37 13.16 2.75
N LEU A 127 13.56 11.97 2.23
CA LEU A 127 14.88 11.32 2.20
C LEU A 127 15.74 11.89 1.07
N GLN A 128 17.00 12.17 1.42
CA GLN A 128 18.02 12.59 0.46
C GLN A 128 18.77 11.40 -0.15
N LYS A 129 18.61 10.20 0.42
CA LYS A 129 19.27 8.97 -0.02
C LYS A 129 18.27 7.81 0.03
N PRO A 130 18.37 6.80 -0.86
CA PRO A 130 19.39 6.66 -1.92
C PRO A 130 19.20 7.59 -3.11
N TYR A 131 18.00 8.13 -3.33
CA TYR A 131 17.67 9.04 -4.43
C TYR A 131 17.09 10.34 -3.86
N PRO A 132 17.75 11.48 -4.10
CA PRO A 132 17.24 12.79 -3.68
C PRO A 132 15.94 13.10 -4.44
N PRO A 133 15.12 14.06 -3.94
CA PRO A 133 14.02 14.61 -4.71
C PRO A 133 14.49 15.13 -6.06
N ASP A 134 13.70 14.91 -7.09
CA ASP A 134 13.94 15.45 -8.42
C ASP A 134 12.64 16.09 -8.99
N CYS A 135 12.79 16.99 -9.94
CA CYS A 135 11.70 17.65 -10.61
C CYS A 135 11.93 17.61 -12.13
N GLU A 136 11.00 17.01 -12.86
CA GLU A 136 11.12 16.82 -14.29
C GLU A 136 9.98 17.50 -15.05
N LEU A 137 10.30 18.12 -16.19
CA LEU A 137 9.30 18.56 -17.16
C LEU A 137 8.76 17.32 -17.89
N ARG A 138 7.45 17.09 -17.78
CA ARG A 138 6.79 15.93 -18.40
C ARG A 138 6.09 16.25 -19.72
N GLY A 139 5.63 17.46 -19.91
CA GLY A 139 4.91 17.78 -21.12
C GLY A 139 4.47 19.22 -21.23
N PHE A 140 3.98 19.53 -22.41
CA PHE A 140 3.41 20.84 -22.78
C PHE A 140 1.90 20.65 -22.91
N GLY A 141 1.13 21.27 -22.02
CA GLY A 141 -0.33 21.28 -22.10
C GLY A 141 -0.82 22.43 -22.98
N GLU A 142 -2.13 22.52 -23.20
CA GLU A 142 -2.71 23.62 -24.00
C GLU A 142 -2.57 25.00 -23.32
N VAL A 143 -2.54 25.04 -22.00
CA VAL A 143 -2.55 26.28 -21.20
C VAL A 143 -1.33 26.39 -20.27
N ALA A 144 -0.68 25.28 -19.93
CA ALA A 144 0.39 25.23 -18.93
C ALA A 144 1.42 24.15 -19.21
N LEU A 145 2.61 24.33 -18.63
CA LEU A 145 3.70 23.35 -18.62
C LEU A 145 3.49 22.36 -17.46
N SER A 146 3.57 21.07 -17.74
CA SER A 146 3.38 20.01 -16.75
C SER A 146 4.71 19.53 -16.22
N PHE A 147 4.89 19.55 -14.91
CA PHE A 147 6.04 19.05 -14.19
C PHE A 147 5.64 17.90 -13.26
N LEU A 148 6.59 17.06 -12.94
CA LEU A 148 6.46 16.01 -11.95
C LEU A 148 7.58 16.16 -10.92
N SER A 149 7.20 16.32 -9.66
CA SER A 149 8.14 16.26 -8.55
C SER A 149 8.12 14.87 -7.94
N ASN A 150 9.27 14.23 -7.89
CA ASN A 150 9.45 12.91 -7.28
C ASN A 150 10.20 13.07 -5.97
N SER A 151 9.70 12.47 -4.89
CA SER A 151 10.38 12.46 -3.60
C SER A 151 10.26 11.09 -2.94
N GLY A 152 11.38 10.59 -2.40
CA GLY A 152 11.38 9.45 -1.49
C GLY A 152 10.97 9.92 -0.10
N LEU A 153 9.89 9.37 0.44
CA LEU A 153 9.48 9.57 1.82
C LEU A 153 9.81 8.31 2.60
N MET A 154 10.43 8.47 3.76
CA MET A 154 10.48 7.39 4.74
C MET A 154 9.05 7.12 5.17
N GLU A 155 8.73 5.85 5.41
CA GLU A 155 7.40 5.43 5.81
C GLU A 155 6.73 6.49 6.67
N LEU A 156 5.72 7.12 6.11
CA LEU A 156 4.78 7.87 6.91
C LEU A 156 3.98 6.84 7.70
N MET A 157 4.36 6.61 8.94
CA MET A 157 3.35 6.32 9.95
C MET A 157 2.19 7.25 9.62
N MET A 158 1.05 6.68 9.17
CA MET A 158 -0.17 7.39 8.82
C MET A 158 -0.12 8.84 9.26
N VAL A 159 0.21 9.71 8.35
CA VAL A 159 0.04 11.13 8.61
C VAL A 159 -1.41 11.26 8.99
N ASN A 160 -1.61 11.58 10.25
CA ASN A 160 -2.87 12.08 10.72
C ASN A 160 -3.34 13.08 9.66
N THR A 161 -4.35 12.73 8.91
CA THR A 161 -4.88 13.39 7.72
C THR A 161 -5.25 14.86 7.90
N ASN A 162 -4.95 15.42 9.07
CA ASN A 162 -5.07 16.84 9.37
C ASN A 162 -3.87 17.69 8.95
N THR A 163 -2.81 17.10 8.37
CA THR A 163 -1.75 17.88 7.76
C THR A 163 -1.63 17.47 6.29
N PRO A 164 -2.45 18.06 5.40
CA PRO A 164 -2.34 17.75 3.99
C PRO A 164 -0.98 18.21 3.49
N LEU A 165 -0.19 17.28 2.92
CA LEU A 165 1.02 17.58 2.15
C LEU A 165 0.76 18.69 1.10
N MET A 166 -0.48 18.80 0.62
CA MET A 166 -0.95 19.92 -0.20
C MET A 166 -0.91 21.29 0.50
N SER A 167 -1.00 21.38 1.82
CA SER A 167 -0.93 22.67 2.50
C SER A 167 0.50 23.22 2.58
N CYS A 168 1.51 22.36 2.56
CA CYS A 168 2.91 22.79 2.49
C CYS A 168 3.27 23.35 1.11
N PHE A 169 2.69 22.81 0.02
CA PHE A 169 2.86 23.36 -1.32
C PHE A 169 2.20 24.74 -1.49
N TRP A 170 1.08 24.98 -0.79
CA TRP A 170 0.35 26.26 -0.88
C TRP A 170 0.93 27.38 0.00
N PHE A 171 1.66 27.06 1.05
CA PHE A 171 2.17 28.05 2.00
C PHE A 171 3.56 28.62 1.64
N GLY A 172 4.26 28.01 0.68
CA GLY A 172 5.59 28.45 0.21
C GLY A 172 5.56 29.41 -0.99
N MET A 173 4.39 29.66 -1.59
CA MET A 173 4.21 30.51 -2.76
C MET A 173 3.54 31.87 -2.45
N ARG A 174 3.75 32.44 -1.27
CA ARG A 174 3.46 33.86 -1.00
C ARG A 174 4.71 34.63 -0.74
#